data_8ce50c63172fab04b2111031d194cff8
#
_entry.id   8ce50c63172fab04b2111031d194cff8
#
_cell.length_a   1.000
_cell.length_b   1.000
_cell.length_c   1.000
_cell.angle_alpha   90.00
_cell.angle_beta   90.00
_cell.angle_gamma   90.00
#
_symmetry.space_group_name_H-M   'P 1'
#
loop_
_entity.id
_entity.type
_entity.pdbx_description
1 polymer ?
#
loop_
_entity_poly.entity_id
_entity_poly.type
_entity_poly.pdbx_seq_one_letter_code
_entity_poly.pdbx_strand_id
1 'polypeptide(L)'
;MAAQRSELENEVRNLVAQVLDGVLDGTSTTATSTQTDPRPSAAGDPDGCIAIGSDHGGFELKQTIKAKLIDAGWTVDDCGTDSTAACDYPVFAHAVARRVGTGKCSTGIVVDGAGIGSAMTANKIPRVRAAACYDISTARNSREHNCANVLTLGAGLTGTTLAWTIVQEFLNTPWGGDRHVRRVALISEIEDLYVRTDA
;
A
#
# COMPACT_ATOMS: atom_id res chain seq x y z
N MET A 1 17.74 -0.50 30.22
CA MET A 1 16.47 -1.00 29.60
C MET A 1 15.25 -0.25 30.11
N ALA A 2 15.00 -0.07 31.41
CA ALA A 2 13.85 0.70 31.92
C ALA A 2 13.93 2.21 31.59
N ALA A 3 15.12 2.81 31.64
CA ALA A 3 15.31 4.23 31.29
C ALA A 3 15.07 4.52 29.81
N GLN A 4 15.53 3.66 28.91
CA GLN A 4 15.30 3.79 27.45
C GLN A 4 13.81 3.65 27.08
N ARG A 5 13.09 2.76 27.80
CA ARG A 5 11.65 2.60 27.58
C ARG A 5 10.87 3.86 28.03
N SER A 6 11.26 4.45 29.16
CA SER A 6 10.69 5.69 29.68
C SER A 6 10.94 6.88 28.74
N GLU A 7 12.12 6.93 28.13
CA GLU A 7 12.52 7.96 27.16
C GLU A 7 11.68 7.87 25.88
N LEU A 8 11.51 6.68 25.33
CA LEU A 8 10.68 6.41 24.15
C LEU A 8 9.19 6.70 24.41
N GLU A 9 8.68 6.32 25.59
CA GLU A 9 7.29 6.64 25.99
C GLU A 9 7.06 8.15 26.11
N ASN A 10 8.05 8.91 26.58
CA ASN A 10 7.98 10.36 26.65
C ASN A 10 8.09 11.02 25.27
N GLU A 11 8.92 10.49 24.40
CA GLU A 11 9.08 10.95 23.02
C GLU A 11 7.77 10.78 22.23
N VAL A 12 7.15 9.60 22.33
CA VAL A 12 5.83 9.34 21.74
C VAL A 12 4.75 10.25 22.32
N ARG A 13 4.73 10.49 23.64
CA ARG A 13 3.79 11.42 24.27
C ARG A 13 3.97 12.85 23.77
N ASN A 14 5.20 13.31 23.66
CA ASN A 14 5.50 14.65 23.18
C ASN A 14 5.10 14.83 21.72
N LEU A 15 5.34 13.82 20.89
CA LEU A 15 4.92 13.82 19.49
C LEU A 15 3.39 13.88 19.36
N VAL A 16 2.69 13.05 20.13
CA VAL A 16 1.21 13.06 20.18
C VAL A 16 0.68 14.42 20.68
N ALA A 17 1.32 15.01 21.68
CA ALA A 17 0.95 16.32 22.20
C ALA A 17 1.17 17.43 21.15
N GLN A 18 2.30 17.43 20.44
CA GLN A 18 2.57 18.40 19.36
C GLN A 18 1.56 18.29 18.22
N VAL A 19 1.19 17.06 17.83
CA VAL A 19 0.16 16.83 16.82
C VAL A 19 -1.21 17.32 17.30
N LEU A 20 -1.54 17.10 18.57
CA LEU A 20 -2.82 17.55 19.14
C LEU A 20 -2.87 19.08 19.31
N ASP A 21 -1.79 19.72 19.76
CA ASP A 21 -1.71 21.17 19.93
C ASP A 21 -1.80 21.89 18.56
N GLY A 22 -1.11 21.39 17.54
CA GLY A 22 -1.23 21.91 16.18
C GLY A 22 -2.63 21.76 15.57
N VAL A 23 -3.42 20.82 16.09
CA VAL A 23 -4.83 20.59 15.70
C VAL A 23 -5.77 21.58 16.40
N LEU A 24 -5.48 21.98 17.65
CA LEU A 24 -6.34 22.83 18.44
C LEU A 24 -6.14 24.33 18.14
N ASP A 25 -4.91 24.73 17.79
CA ASP A 25 -4.57 26.14 17.59
C ASP A 25 -4.88 26.71 16.19
N GLY A 26 -5.31 25.89 15.22
CA GLY A 26 -5.70 26.36 13.88
C GLY A 26 -4.62 27.16 13.13
N THR A 27 -3.40 27.18 13.65
CA THR A 27 -2.26 27.87 13.03
C THR A 27 -1.55 26.94 12.06
N SER A 28 -1.97 27.00 10.80
CA SER A 28 -1.24 26.42 9.67
C SER A 28 0.12 27.11 9.55
N THR A 29 1.14 26.51 10.12
CA THR A 29 2.51 26.84 9.75
C THR A 29 2.76 26.26 8.36
N THR A 30 2.75 27.12 7.36
CA THR A 30 3.16 26.86 5.99
C THR A 30 4.65 26.48 5.99
N ALA A 31 4.95 25.22 6.22
CA ALA A 31 6.21 24.66 5.79
C ALA A 31 6.06 24.37 4.29
N THR A 32 6.61 25.27 3.47
CA THR A 32 6.73 25.12 2.03
C THR A 32 7.78 24.04 1.74
N SER A 33 7.41 22.76 1.88
CA SER A 33 8.10 21.69 1.22
C SER A 33 7.33 21.41 -0.08
N THR A 34 7.87 21.90 -1.19
CA THR A 34 7.47 21.49 -2.55
C THR A 34 7.96 20.08 -2.83
N GLN A 35 7.55 19.11 -2.03
CA GLN A 35 7.48 17.72 -2.47
C GLN A 35 6.02 17.48 -2.83
N THR A 36 5.73 17.55 -4.11
CA THR A 36 4.50 17.01 -4.68
C THR A 36 4.49 15.53 -4.34
N ASP A 37 3.73 15.17 -3.29
CA ASP A 37 3.28 13.80 -3.09
C ASP A 37 2.74 13.35 -4.46
N PRO A 38 3.33 12.34 -5.13
CA PRO A 38 2.82 11.94 -6.42
C PRO A 38 1.38 11.54 -6.18
N ARG A 39 0.44 12.38 -6.67
CA ARG A 39 -0.97 12.06 -6.59
C ARG A 39 -1.11 10.65 -7.10
N PRO A 40 -1.77 9.75 -6.36
CA PRO A 40 -2.11 8.48 -6.93
C PRO A 40 -2.83 8.81 -8.24
N SER A 41 -2.34 8.28 -9.35
CA SER A 41 -3.03 8.41 -10.61
C SER A 41 -4.49 8.09 -10.38
N ALA A 42 -5.38 8.86 -11.01
CA ALA A 42 -6.81 8.63 -10.86
C ALA A 42 -7.09 7.14 -11.07
N ALA A 43 -7.96 6.57 -10.25
CA ALA A 43 -8.45 5.22 -10.48
C ALA A 43 -8.84 5.12 -11.96
N GLY A 44 -8.28 4.14 -12.66
CA GLY A 44 -8.57 3.98 -14.09
C GLY A 44 -7.65 4.75 -15.04
N ASP A 45 -6.46 5.20 -14.61
CA ASP A 45 -5.44 5.66 -15.56
C ASP A 45 -4.97 4.46 -16.41
N PRO A 46 -5.46 4.29 -17.64
CA PRO A 46 -5.07 3.16 -18.49
C PRO A 46 -3.59 3.22 -18.90
N ASP A 47 -2.94 4.39 -18.75
CA ASP A 47 -1.50 4.54 -18.96
C ASP A 47 -0.71 4.15 -17.69
N GLY A 48 -1.40 3.87 -16.56
CA GLY A 48 -0.80 3.48 -15.30
C GLY A 48 -0.34 2.01 -15.32
N CYS A 49 0.94 1.76 -14.99
CA CYS A 49 1.47 0.42 -14.80
C CYS A 49 0.94 -0.20 -13.50
N ILE A 50 0.55 -1.47 -13.52
CA ILE A 50 0.26 -2.29 -12.34
C ILE A 50 1.43 -3.26 -12.11
N ALA A 51 2.11 -3.13 -10.95
CA ALA A 51 3.07 -4.13 -10.52
C ALA A 51 2.33 -5.32 -9.89
N ILE A 52 2.61 -6.55 -10.30
CA ILE A 52 2.01 -7.74 -9.70
C ILE A 52 3.09 -8.74 -9.28
N GLY A 53 2.90 -9.40 -8.14
CA GLY A 53 3.81 -10.42 -7.64
C GLY A 53 3.11 -11.41 -6.71
N SER A 54 3.73 -12.57 -6.52
CA SER A 54 3.24 -13.57 -5.58
C SER A 54 4.39 -14.43 -5.07
N ASP A 55 4.16 -15.15 -3.96
CA ASP A 55 4.92 -16.35 -3.65
C ASP A 55 4.36 -17.58 -4.40
N HIS A 56 4.91 -18.74 -4.09
CA HIS A 56 4.47 -20.02 -4.69
C HIS A 56 3.01 -20.36 -4.36
N GLY A 57 2.50 -19.99 -3.17
CA GLY A 57 1.10 -20.22 -2.77
C GLY A 57 0.11 -19.33 -3.51
N GLY A 58 0.55 -18.14 -3.92
CA GLY A 58 -0.25 -17.18 -4.69
C GLY A 58 -0.11 -17.30 -6.21
N PHE A 59 0.79 -18.15 -6.72
CA PHE A 59 1.18 -18.17 -8.13
C PHE A 59 0.00 -18.33 -9.09
N GLU A 60 -0.84 -19.33 -8.91
CA GLU A 60 -1.97 -19.63 -9.81
C GLU A 60 -3.00 -18.47 -9.82
N LEU A 61 -3.30 -17.92 -8.65
CA LEU A 61 -4.21 -16.80 -8.55
C LEU A 61 -3.61 -15.54 -9.19
N LYS A 62 -2.30 -15.30 -9.00
CA LYS A 62 -1.58 -14.20 -9.66
C LYS A 62 -1.66 -14.32 -11.17
N GLN A 63 -1.43 -15.51 -11.74
CA GLN A 63 -1.50 -15.71 -13.20
C GLN A 63 -2.90 -15.42 -13.73
N THR A 64 -3.93 -15.87 -13.00
CA THR A 64 -5.33 -15.58 -13.39
C THR A 64 -5.63 -14.08 -13.35
N ILE A 65 -5.20 -13.38 -12.30
CA ILE A 65 -5.41 -11.93 -12.16
C ILE A 65 -4.63 -11.19 -13.26
N LYS A 66 -3.37 -11.56 -13.49
CA LYS A 66 -2.52 -10.99 -14.55
C LYS A 66 -3.17 -11.07 -15.93
N ALA A 67 -3.68 -12.26 -16.30
CA ALA A 67 -4.37 -12.44 -17.58
C ALA A 67 -5.57 -11.51 -17.70
N LYS A 68 -6.42 -11.45 -16.68
CA LYS A 68 -7.60 -10.57 -16.65
C LYS A 68 -7.25 -9.07 -16.71
N LEU A 69 -6.15 -8.65 -16.09
CA LEU A 69 -5.66 -7.27 -16.17
C LEU A 69 -5.23 -6.93 -17.60
N ILE A 70 -4.45 -7.82 -18.25
CA ILE A 70 -4.01 -7.65 -19.64
C ILE A 70 -5.22 -7.60 -20.59
N ASP A 71 -6.18 -8.51 -20.41
CA ASP A 71 -7.41 -8.54 -21.22
C ASP A 71 -8.26 -7.26 -21.02
N ALA A 72 -8.18 -6.65 -19.85
CA ALA A 72 -8.83 -5.36 -19.55
C ALA A 72 -8.02 -4.13 -20.03
N GLY A 73 -6.88 -4.32 -20.70
CA GLY A 73 -6.06 -3.26 -21.29
C GLY A 73 -5.01 -2.65 -20.36
N TRP A 74 -4.76 -3.23 -19.18
CA TRP A 74 -3.76 -2.70 -18.25
C TRP A 74 -2.33 -3.11 -18.68
N THR A 75 -1.39 -2.20 -18.50
CA THR A 75 0.04 -2.52 -18.53
C THR A 75 0.45 -3.18 -17.22
N VAL A 76 1.04 -4.39 -17.28
CA VAL A 76 1.40 -5.19 -16.10
C VAL A 76 2.90 -5.43 -16.04
N ASP A 77 3.55 -5.05 -14.93
CA ASP A 77 4.94 -5.38 -14.58
C ASP A 77 4.94 -6.57 -13.61
N ASP A 78 5.21 -7.77 -14.11
CA ASP A 78 5.23 -9.01 -13.31
C ASP A 78 6.57 -9.12 -12.56
N CYS A 79 6.50 -9.06 -11.24
CA CYS A 79 7.63 -9.12 -10.33
C CYS A 79 7.98 -10.54 -9.85
N GLY A 80 7.31 -11.56 -10.37
CA GLY A 80 7.49 -12.97 -9.97
C GLY A 80 6.47 -13.39 -8.90
N THR A 81 6.49 -14.62 -8.36
CA THR A 81 7.33 -15.72 -8.85
C THR A 81 6.81 -16.22 -10.22
N ASP A 82 7.63 -17.02 -10.90
CA ASP A 82 7.30 -17.63 -12.20
C ASP A 82 7.00 -19.14 -12.11
N SER A 83 6.95 -19.69 -10.90
CA SER A 83 6.70 -21.11 -10.65
C SER A 83 6.01 -21.35 -9.30
N THR A 84 5.57 -22.61 -9.10
CA THR A 84 5.03 -23.12 -7.82
C THR A 84 6.10 -23.64 -6.88
N ALA A 85 7.39 -23.48 -7.21
CA ALA A 85 8.49 -23.86 -6.33
C ALA A 85 8.49 -22.98 -5.08
N ALA A 86 8.74 -23.60 -3.90
CA ALA A 86 8.71 -22.89 -2.62
C ALA A 86 9.65 -21.68 -2.63
N CYS A 87 9.11 -20.53 -2.26
CA CYS A 87 9.82 -19.26 -2.20
C CYS A 87 9.21 -18.34 -1.14
N ASP A 88 9.96 -17.31 -0.74
CA ASP A 88 9.60 -16.42 0.35
C ASP A 88 8.81 -15.20 -0.14
N TYR A 89 7.57 -15.05 0.33
CA TYR A 89 6.67 -13.94 -0.04
C TYR A 89 7.29 -12.53 0.14
N PRO A 90 8.14 -12.26 1.17
CA PRO A 90 8.66 -10.91 1.35
C PRO A 90 9.50 -10.40 0.18
N VAL A 91 10.17 -11.29 -0.54
CA VAL A 91 10.97 -10.92 -1.73
C VAL A 91 10.09 -10.30 -2.80
N PHE A 92 8.96 -10.92 -3.09
CA PHE A 92 8.02 -10.48 -4.13
C PHE A 92 7.17 -9.30 -3.69
N ALA A 93 6.73 -9.28 -2.42
CA ALA A 93 6.03 -8.14 -1.82
C ALA A 93 6.91 -6.87 -1.85
N HIS A 94 8.20 -7.00 -1.50
CA HIS A 94 9.18 -5.93 -1.63
C HIS A 94 9.36 -5.48 -3.08
N ALA A 95 9.48 -6.42 -4.03
CA ALA A 95 9.66 -6.11 -5.44
C ALA A 95 8.49 -5.29 -6.02
N VAL A 96 7.26 -5.65 -5.70
CA VAL A 96 6.04 -4.91 -6.07
C VAL A 96 6.01 -3.54 -5.39
N ALA A 97 6.17 -3.52 -4.06
CA ALA A 97 6.11 -2.29 -3.27
C ALA A 97 7.15 -1.26 -3.72
N ARG A 98 8.38 -1.70 -4.06
CA ARG A 98 9.42 -0.83 -4.59
C ARG A 98 9.02 -0.16 -5.91
N ARG A 99 8.34 -0.86 -6.80
CA ARG A 99 7.85 -0.27 -8.06
C ARG A 99 6.83 0.82 -7.82
N VAL A 100 5.96 0.61 -6.85
CA VAL A 100 4.95 1.62 -6.44
C VAL A 100 5.62 2.76 -5.69
N GLY A 101 6.44 2.49 -4.68
CA GLY A 101 7.11 3.51 -3.88
C GLY A 101 8.06 4.42 -4.67
N THR A 102 8.66 3.91 -5.75
CA THR A 102 9.50 4.71 -6.67
C THR A 102 8.70 5.41 -7.77
N GLY A 103 7.40 5.18 -7.86
CA GLY A 103 6.54 5.74 -8.90
C GLY A 103 6.68 5.08 -10.28
N LYS A 104 7.38 3.93 -10.38
CA LYS A 104 7.49 3.17 -11.64
C LYS A 104 6.14 2.60 -12.06
N CYS A 105 5.34 2.13 -11.08
CA CYS A 105 3.96 1.73 -11.29
C CYS A 105 3.05 2.50 -10.33
N SER A 106 1.84 2.81 -10.76
CA SER A 106 0.87 3.54 -9.95
C SER A 106 0.23 2.69 -8.86
N THR A 107 0.14 1.38 -9.10
CA THR A 107 -0.57 0.44 -8.24
C THR A 107 0.18 -0.89 -8.15
N GLY A 108 0.09 -1.55 -7.01
CA GLY A 108 0.65 -2.89 -6.79
C GLY A 108 -0.41 -3.90 -6.37
N ILE A 109 -0.20 -5.16 -6.78
CA ILE A 109 -1.00 -6.31 -6.34
C ILE A 109 -0.04 -7.40 -5.89
N VAL A 110 -0.19 -7.90 -4.66
CA VAL A 110 0.59 -9.03 -4.16
C VAL A 110 -0.34 -10.15 -3.72
N VAL A 111 0.00 -11.38 -4.10
CA VAL A 111 -0.78 -12.56 -3.74
C VAL A 111 0.11 -13.55 -2.99
N ASP A 112 -0.25 -13.89 -1.77
CA ASP A 112 0.37 -14.97 -0.99
C ASP A 112 -0.70 -15.89 -0.40
N GLY A 113 -0.35 -16.76 0.54
CA GLY A 113 -1.31 -17.67 1.17
C GLY A 113 -2.46 -16.96 1.89
N ALA A 114 -2.19 -15.83 2.56
CA ALA A 114 -3.15 -15.08 3.39
C ALA A 114 -3.24 -13.58 3.05
N GLY A 115 -2.27 -13.00 2.36
CA GLY A 115 -2.20 -11.57 2.08
C GLY A 115 -1.61 -10.74 3.22
N ILE A 116 -1.51 -11.30 4.43
CA ILE A 116 -1.14 -10.57 5.65
C ILE A 116 0.35 -10.22 5.66
N GLY A 117 1.21 -11.21 5.47
CA GLY A 117 2.67 -11.02 5.50
C GLY A 117 3.15 -10.10 4.37
N SER A 118 2.55 -10.23 3.21
CA SER A 118 2.81 -9.35 2.07
C SER A 118 2.42 -7.90 2.35
N ALA A 119 1.28 -7.65 3.02
CA ALA A 119 0.89 -6.30 3.45
C ALA A 119 1.89 -5.71 4.44
N MET A 120 2.33 -6.52 5.44
CA MET A 120 3.33 -6.08 6.43
C MET A 120 4.64 -5.70 5.75
N THR A 121 5.09 -6.50 4.79
CA THR A 121 6.32 -6.25 4.04
C THR A 121 6.21 -5.02 3.17
N ALA A 122 5.15 -4.90 2.38
CA ALA A 122 4.94 -3.78 1.48
C ALA A 122 4.89 -2.44 2.22
N ASN A 123 4.27 -2.39 3.40
CA ASN A 123 4.21 -1.20 4.26
C ASN A 123 5.56 -0.82 4.91
N LYS A 124 6.65 -1.54 4.64
CA LYS A 124 8.01 -1.13 5.01
C LYS A 124 8.68 -0.25 3.96
N ILE A 125 8.08 -0.12 2.79
CA ILE A 125 8.62 0.67 1.69
C ILE A 125 7.99 2.08 1.73
N PRO A 126 8.79 3.14 1.73
CA PRO A 126 8.29 4.50 1.75
C PRO A 126 7.26 4.78 0.65
N ARG A 127 6.25 5.58 0.97
CA ARG A 127 5.13 5.97 0.08
C ARG A 127 4.20 4.81 -0.32
N VAL A 128 4.33 3.65 0.32
CA VAL A 128 3.45 2.50 0.10
C VAL A 128 2.42 2.42 1.23
N ARG A 129 1.16 2.34 0.84
CA ARG A 129 0.02 2.04 1.73
C ARG A 129 -0.63 0.77 1.24
N ALA A 130 -0.17 -0.35 1.79
CA ALA A 130 -0.66 -1.68 1.44
C ALA A 130 -1.82 -2.09 2.35
N ALA A 131 -2.88 -2.60 1.73
CA ALA A 131 -4.07 -3.11 2.42
C ALA A 131 -4.30 -4.59 2.08
N ALA A 132 -4.43 -5.42 3.12
CA ALA A 132 -4.91 -6.79 2.97
C ALA A 132 -6.45 -6.76 2.90
N CYS A 133 -7.00 -7.17 1.75
CA CYS A 133 -8.44 -7.12 1.52
C CYS A 133 -8.99 -8.52 1.27
N TYR A 134 -10.10 -8.83 1.95
CA TYR A 134 -10.76 -10.13 1.88
C TYR A 134 -12.18 -10.04 1.30
N ASP A 135 -12.67 -8.83 1.11
CA ASP A 135 -13.98 -8.52 0.56
C ASP A 135 -13.98 -7.18 -0.20
N ILE A 136 -15.08 -6.91 -0.88
CA ILE A 136 -15.28 -5.71 -1.69
C ILE A 136 -15.28 -4.44 -0.83
N SER A 137 -15.83 -4.51 0.40
CA SER A 137 -15.95 -3.35 1.28
C SER A 137 -14.59 -2.92 1.81
N THR A 138 -13.71 -3.86 2.16
CA THR A 138 -12.33 -3.56 2.58
C THR A 138 -11.51 -2.99 1.44
N ALA A 139 -11.66 -3.49 0.22
CA ALA A 139 -11.00 -2.94 -0.96
C ALA A 139 -11.43 -1.49 -1.22
N ARG A 140 -12.74 -1.23 -1.25
CA ARG A 140 -13.29 0.11 -1.41
C ARG A 140 -12.81 1.06 -0.32
N ASN A 141 -12.94 0.68 0.94
CA ASN A 141 -12.54 1.50 2.09
C ASN A 141 -11.06 1.84 2.06
N SER A 142 -10.19 0.88 1.74
CA SER A 142 -8.75 1.10 1.67
C SER A 142 -8.37 2.17 0.63
N ARG A 143 -9.07 2.23 -0.49
CA ARG A 143 -8.88 3.25 -1.52
C ARG A 143 -9.51 4.58 -1.12
N GLU A 144 -10.80 4.57 -0.85
CA GLU A 144 -11.59 5.76 -0.60
C GLU A 144 -11.09 6.55 0.63
N HIS A 145 -10.76 5.86 1.72
CA HIS A 145 -10.41 6.52 2.98
C HIS A 145 -8.89 6.63 3.22
N ASN A 146 -8.10 5.66 2.76
CA ASN A 146 -6.69 5.56 3.08
C ASN A 146 -5.75 5.76 1.88
N CYS A 147 -6.31 5.99 0.69
CA CYS A 147 -5.51 6.14 -0.53
C CYS A 147 -4.51 4.99 -0.71
N ALA A 148 -4.94 3.74 -0.39
CA ALA A 148 -4.08 2.56 -0.54
C ALA A 148 -3.64 2.41 -2.00
N ASN A 149 -2.35 2.12 -2.21
CA ASN A 149 -1.76 1.95 -3.54
C ASN A 149 -1.21 0.55 -3.79
N VAL A 150 -1.25 -0.33 -2.77
CA VAL A 150 -0.93 -1.75 -2.90
C VAL A 150 -2.06 -2.58 -2.29
N LEU A 151 -2.60 -3.51 -3.09
CA LEU A 151 -3.56 -4.51 -2.66
C LEU A 151 -2.81 -5.81 -2.34
N THR A 152 -3.12 -6.45 -1.21
CA THR A 152 -2.65 -7.82 -0.95
C THR A 152 -3.82 -8.78 -0.79
N LEU A 153 -3.69 -9.97 -1.36
CA LEU A 153 -4.73 -11.00 -1.42
C LEU A 153 -4.21 -12.33 -0.88
N GLY A 154 -5.06 -13.06 -0.21
CA GLY A 154 -4.78 -14.42 0.27
C GLY A 154 -5.37 -15.48 -0.66
N ALA A 155 -4.54 -16.21 -1.41
CA ALA A 155 -4.99 -17.26 -2.32
C ALA A 155 -5.65 -18.43 -1.58
N GLY A 156 -5.26 -18.69 -0.33
CA GLY A 156 -5.89 -19.70 0.52
C GLY A 156 -7.21 -19.26 1.17
N LEU A 157 -7.54 -17.97 1.11
CA LEU A 157 -8.69 -17.39 1.79
C LEU A 157 -9.76 -16.86 0.81
N THR A 158 -9.36 -16.55 -0.41
CA THR A 158 -10.20 -15.84 -1.38
C THR A 158 -10.29 -16.65 -2.68
N GLY A 159 -11.49 -17.10 -3.02
CA GLY A 159 -11.72 -17.79 -4.31
C GLY A 159 -11.51 -16.83 -5.49
N THR A 160 -11.10 -17.38 -6.64
CA THR A 160 -10.69 -16.64 -7.84
C THR A 160 -11.71 -15.57 -8.29
N THR A 161 -13.00 -15.88 -8.25
CA THR A 161 -14.06 -14.94 -8.66
C THR A 161 -14.11 -13.73 -7.72
N LEU A 162 -14.09 -13.96 -6.41
CA LEU A 162 -14.10 -12.89 -5.41
C LEU A 162 -12.81 -12.07 -5.48
N ALA A 163 -11.66 -12.74 -5.63
CA ALA A 163 -10.36 -12.06 -5.78
C ALA A 163 -10.36 -11.09 -6.95
N TRP A 164 -10.91 -11.49 -8.09
CA TRP A 164 -11.04 -10.60 -9.25
C TRP A 164 -11.98 -9.43 -8.98
N THR A 165 -13.13 -9.67 -8.32
CA THR A 165 -14.05 -8.59 -7.94
C THR A 165 -13.40 -7.59 -6.97
N ILE A 166 -12.59 -8.08 -6.01
CA ILE A 166 -11.80 -7.24 -5.10
C ILE A 166 -10.80 -6.39 -5.88
N VAL A 167 -10.07 -6.98 -6.84
CA VAL A 167 -9.13 -6.25 -7.72
C VAL A 167 -9.84 -5.16 -8.51
N GLN A 168 -10.98 -5.48 -9.13
CA GLN A 168 -11.77 -4.49 -9.88
C GLN A 168 -12.24 -3.35 -8.98
N GLU A 169 -12.75 -3.65 -7.80
CA GLU A 169 -13.18 -2.64 -6.85
C GLU A 169 -12.01 -1.74 -6.42
N PHE A 170 -10.86 -2.35 -6.09
CA PHE A 170 -9.66 -1.60 -5.70
C PHE A 170 -9.19 -0.65 -6.81
N LEU A 171 -9.14 -1.12 -8.05
CA LEU A 171 -8.69 -0.31 -9.19
C LEU A 171 -9.68 0.78 -9.58
N ASN A 172 -10.98 0.53 -9.44
CA ASN A 172 -12.04 1.46 -9.86
C ASN A 172 -12.46 2.45 -8.77
N THR A 173 -12.10 2.23 -7.51
CA THR A 173 -12.46 3.14 -6.42
C THR A 173 -11.52 4.35 -6.40
N PRO A 174 -12.02 5.56 -6.63
CA PRO A 174 -11.23 6.78 -6.51
C PRO A 174 -10.91 7.07 -5.04
N TRP A 175 -9.86 7.85 -4.80
CA TRP A 175 -9.64 8.39 -3.47
C TRP A 175 -10.71 9.43 -3.12
N GLY A 176 -11.32 9.29 -1.94
CA GLY A 176 -12.37 10.18 -1.47
C GLY A 176 -11.89 11.58 -1.08
N GLY A 177 -10.58 11.77 -0.86
CA GLY A 177 -10.01 13.07 -0.51
C GLY A 177 -10.65 13.69 0.74
N ASP A 178 -10.93 15.00 0.71
CA ASP A 178 -11.66 15.76 1.73
C ASP A 178 -11.15 15.49 3.16
N ARG A 179 -12.04 15.06 4.07
CA ARG A 179 -11.69 14.75 5.48
C ARG A 179 -10.59 13.69 5.65
N HIS A 180 -10.31 12.91 4.61
CA HIS A 180 -9.30 11.85 4.64
C HIS A 180 -7.88 12.37 4.34
N VAL A 181 -7.75 13.49 3.62
CA VAL A 181 -6.47 14.10 3.24
C VAL A 181 -5.53 14.26 4.44
N ARG A 182 -6.01 14.90 5.49
CA ARG A 182 -5.22 15.11 6.71
C ARG A 182 -4.76 13.80 7.35
N ARG A 183 -5.62 12.77 7.38
CA ARG A 183 -5.28 11.48 8.01
C ARG A 183 -4.23 10.72 7.20
N VAL A 184 -4.31 10.78 5.89
CA VAL A 184 -3.30 10.19 5.00
C VAL A 184 -1.98 10.95 5.09
N ALA A 185 -2.02 12.29 5.18
CA ALA A 185 -0.83 13.10 5.42
C ALA A 185 -0.11 12.72 6.72
N LEU A 186 -0.86 12.51 7.82
CA LEU A 186 -0.28 12.04 9.09
C LEU A 186 0.40 10.68 8.98
N ILE A 187 -0.10 9.77 8.14
CA ILE A 187 0.59 8.49 7.88
C ILE A 187 1.94 8.75 7.22
N SER A 188 2.01 9.65 6.24
CA SER A 188 3.26 10.03 5.57
C SER A 188 4.23 10.74 6.51
N GLU A 189 3.74 11.65 7.37
CA GLU A 189 4.57 12.32 8.38
C GLU A 189 5.19 11.32 9.37
N ILE A 190 4.40 10.32 9.82
CA ILE A 190 4.92 9.24 10.69
C ILE A 190 5.96 8.41 9.94
N GLU A 191 5.75 8.10 8.67
CA GLU A 191 6.74 7.39 7.84
C GLU A 191 8.06 8.16 7.80
N ASP A 192 8.04 9.46 7.52
CA ASP A 192 9.22 10.31 7.41
C ASP A 192 10.07 10.32 8.69
N LEU A 193 9.44 10.17 9.88
CA LEU A 193 10.16 10.09 11.15
C LEU A 193 11.03 8.83 11.28
N TYR A 194 10.69 7.76 10.59
CA TYR A 194 11.34 6.44 10.71
C TYR A 194 12.10 6.01 9.46
N VAL A 195 12.01 6.79 8.37
CA VAL A 195 12.86 6.55 7.19
C VAL A 195 14.30 6.86 7.55
N ARG A 196 15.17 5.84 7.48
CA ARG A 196 16.61 6.03 7.70
C ARG A 196 17.19 6.76 6.49
N THR A 197 17.82 7.90 6.74
CA THR A 197 18.46 8.73 5.71
C THR A 197 19.80 8.16 5.21
N ASP A 198 20.26 7.05 5.79
CA ASP A 198 21.60 6.48 5.61
C ASP A 198 21.61 5.22 4.72
N ALA A 199 20.58 4.97 3.92
CA ALA A 199 20.47 3.79 3.05
C ALA A 199 20.81 4.12 1.59
#